data_1cab83a7e9ba066bf2b95a81e668a7f7
#
_entry.id   1cab83a7e9ba066bf2b95a81e668a7f7
#
_cell.length_a   1.000
_cell.length_b   1.000
_cell.length_c   1.000
_cell.angle_alpha   90.00
_cell.angle_beta   90.00
_cell.angle_gamma   90.00
#
_symmetry.space_group_name_H-M   'P 1'
#
loop_
_entity.id
_entity.type
_entity.pdbx_description
1 polymer ?
#
loop_
_entity_poly.entity_id
_entity_poly.type
_entity_poly.pdbx_seq_one_letter_code
_entity_poly.pdbx_strand_id
1 'polypeptide(L)'
;MQTQIVGAKAKCAVGWHALVVGLALSGALGFLPSQAADTPRAKARSSEKLPTVLLMIDEKSMGTIATAEIETLATELLIKEKVSVVDQDMINAKINKQQQLLKIAGDPRGAAALGLQFGADVVIVGEVVAKPAARRIEGTNMRTYQGVATLRAIRSDNGVAIAAASAHESVMGVEDVAGSSDALMAAGKKTLGKLLPVMLDAWVKAQGGEAGGEPVRITVTVGGVDQLWKLKALRETLHNLGDKVTKVAQRSYLSGLATFSLESRIPTEELSEMLVMKPPQGFKLQVLSISPGELDMKATAAPQP
;
A
#
# COMPACT_ATOMS: atom_id res chain seq x y z
N MET A 1 61.71 16.73 28.13
CA MET A 1 62.04 15.32 28.41
C MET A 1 61.18 14.53 27.42
N GLN A 2 61.63 14.28 26.30
CA GLN A 2 62.42 13.23 25.63
C GLN A 2 62.17 11.83 26.23
N THR A 3 61.64 10.92 25.45
CA THR A 3 62.24 9.66 25.01
C THR A 3 61.13 8.89 24.22
N GLN A 4 61.18 8.78 22.86
CA GLN A 4 61.85 7.82 21.98
C GLN A 4 61.42 6.35 22.20
N ILE A 5 60.87 5.73 21.21
CA ILE A 5 61.31 4.92 20.06
C ILE A 5 61.24 3.41 20.36
N VAL A 6 60.70 2.62 19.45
CA VAL A 6 61.20 1.44 18.70
C VAL A 6 59.96 0.64 18.22
N GLY A 7 59.62 0.35 17.00
CA GLY A 7 60.38 0.05 15.78
C GLY A 7 60.64 -1.47 15.67
N ALA A 8 59.83 -2.21 14.91
CA ALA A 8 60.28 -3.49 14.34
C ALA A 8 59.53 -3.83 13.04
N LYS A 9 60.28 -3.70 11.96
CA LYS A 9 60.04 -4.33 10.65
C LYS A 9 60.59 -5.75 10.71
N ALA A 10 59.96 -6.69 10.06
CA ALA A 10 60.61 -7.92 9.60
C ALA A 10 60.09 -8.29 8.22
N LYS A 11 61.05 -8.32 7.33
CA LYS A 11 61.03 -8.75 5.93
C LYS A 11 61.43 -10.24 5.82
N CYS A 12 61.28 -10.75 4.58
CA CYS A 12 62.00 -11.87 3.95
C CYS A 12 61.28 -13.20 3.96
N ALA A 13 61.32 -14.06 2.93
CA ALA A 13 61.86 -14.03 1.54
C ALA A 13 61.41 -15.36 0.87
N VAL A 14 61.05 -15.28 -0.36
CA VAL A 14 61.51 -16.05 -1.54
C VAL A 14 62.01 -17.50 -1.30
N GLY A 15 61.43 -18.43 -2.01
CA GLY A 15 61.94 -19.78 -2.25
C GLY A 15 61.34 -20.42 -3.50
N TRP A 16 62.03 -20.27 -4.56
CA TRP A 16 61.87 -20.95 -5.84
C TRP A 16 62.35 -22.44 -5.68
N HIS A 17 61.65 -23.39 -6.33
CA HIS A 17 62.32 -24.47 -7.09
C HIS A 17 61.31 -25.21 -8.00
N ALA A 18 61.61 -25.14 -9.26
CA ALA A 18 61.09 -25.98 -10.34
C ALA A 18 61.74 -27.38 -10.28
N LEU A 19 61.05 -28.42 -10.67
CA LEU A 19 61.62 -29.53 -11.43
C LEU A 19 60.53 -30.35 -12.15
N VAL A 20 60.84 -30.61 -13.37
CA VAL A 20 60.12 -31.25 -14.45
C VAL A 20 60.38 -32.79 -14.41
N VAL A 21 59.65 -33.56 -15.20
CA VAL A 21 59.80 -34.93 -15.72
C VAL A 21 58.73 -35.88 -15.13
N GLY A 22 57.89 -36.54 -15.87
CA GLY A 22 57.87 -37.16 -17.17
C GLY A 22 56.67 -38.07 -17.34
N LEU A 23 56.18 -38.11 -18.50
CA LEU A 23 55.60 -39.19 -19.34
C LEU A 23 55.03 -40.46 -18.67
N ALA A 24 53.74 -40.77 -18.93
CA ALA A 24 53.32 -41.94 -19.74
C ALA A 24 51.82 -42.18 -19.75
N LEU A 25 51.26 -42.25 -20.93
CA LEU A 25 50.11 -42.95 -21.50
C LEU A 25 49.33 -43.92 -20.59
N SER A 26 48.00 -43.75 -20.56
CA SER A 26 47.06 -44.70 -21.22
C SER A 26 45.64 -44.45 -20.81
N GLY A 27 44.77 -44.51 -21.74
CA GLY A 27 43.36 -44.17 -21.84
C GLY A 27 42.43 -44.95 -20.95
N ALA A 28 41.40 -44.23 -20.61
CA ALA A 28 40.05 -44.75 -20.44
C ALA A 28 39.06 -43.57 -20.60
N LEU A 29 38.27 -43.65 -21.65
CA LEU A 29 37.09 -42.82 -21.83
C LEU A 29 36.10 -43.12 -20.70
N GLY A 30 36.10 -42.28 -19.69
CA GLY A 30 35.05 -42.21 -18.68
C GLY A 30 34.14 -41.01 -18.99
N PHE A 31 32.97 -41.27 -19.52
CA PHE A 31 31.88 -40.30 -19.61
C PHE A 31 31.49 -39.89 -18.18
N LEU A 32 31.95 -38.75 -17.74
CA LEU A 32 31.42 -38.10 -16.53
C LEU A 32 30.18 -37.25 -16.94
N PRO A 33 29.02 -37.50 -16.35
CA PRO A 33 27.91 -36.60 -16.55
C PRO A 33 28.28 -35.24 -15.93
N SER A 34 28.33 -34.22 -16.78
CA SER A 34 28.40 -32.83 -16.36
C SER A 34 27.16 -32.51 -15.49
N GLN A 35 27.36 -32.50 -14.18
CA GLN A 35 26.41 -31.86 -13.29
C GLN A 35 26.48 -30.36 -13.58
N ALA A 36 25.56 -29.92 -14.45
CA ALA A 36 25.21 -28.51 -14.52
C ALA A 36 24.78 -28.10 -13.14
N ALA A 37 25.62 -27.36 -12.45
CA ALA A 37 25.23 -26.64 -11.26
C ALA A 37 24.03 -25.74 -11.63
N ASP A 38 22.85 -26.10 -11.17
CA ASP A 38 21.68 -25.22 -11.16
C ASP A 38 22.02 -23.99 -10.31
N THR A 39 22.63 -23.02 -10.96
CA THR A 39 22.61 -21.65 -10.48
C THR A 39 21.15 -21.27 -10.44
N PRO A 40 20.58 -20.88 -9.28
CA PRO A 40 19.22 -20.38 -9.25
C PRO A 40 19.21 -19.15 -10.17
N ARG A 41 18.60 -19.35 -11.34
CA ARG A 41 18.32 -18.32 -12.33
C ARG A 41 17.54 -17.25 -11.59
N ALA A 42 18.21 -16.15 -11.21
CA ALA A 42 17.57 -14.97 -10.67
C ALA A 42 16.44 -14.65 -11.65
N LYS A 43 15.20 -14.90 -11.22
CA LYS A 43 14.01 -14.47 -11.94
C LYS A 43 14.23 -12.98 -12.23
N ALA A 44 14.44 -12.65 -13.50
CA ALA A 44 14.40 -11.27 -13.95
C ALA A 44 13.08 -10.73 -13.42
N ARG A 45 13.15 -9.80 -12.45
CA ARG A 45 11.99 -9.03 -12.01
C ARG A 45 11.52 -8.32 -13.28
N SER A 46 10.43 -8.81 -13.86
CA SER A 46 9.64 -8.05 -14.83
C SER A 46 9.50 -6.65 -14.22
N SER A 47 9.52 -5.61 -15.02
CA SER A 47 9.43 -4.21 -14.56
C SER A 47 8.11 -4.03 -13.81
N GLU A 48 8.11 -4.39 -12.54
CA GLU A 48 6.98 -4.23 -11.63
C GLU A 48 6.74 -2.71 -11.53
N LYS A 49 5.60 -2.27 -12.01
CA LYS A 49 5.19 -0.88 -11.93
C LYS A 49 4.97 -0.55 -10.46
N LEU A 50 5.88 0.24 -9.89
CA LEU A 50 5.73 0.73 -8.52
C LEU A 50 4.51 1.68 -8.44
N PRO A 51 3.82 1.73 -7.29
CA PRO A 51 2.63 2.56 -7.15
C PRO A 51 2.97 4.05 -7.13
N THR A 52 2.01 4.88 -7.53
CA THR A 52 2.01 6.31 -7.21
C THR A 52 1.31 6.49 -5.87
N VAL A 53 1.95 7.16 -4.93
CA VAL A 53 1.47 7.31 -3.54
C VAL A 53 1.01 8.74 -3.26
N LEU A 54 -0.16 8.87 -2.65
CA LEU A 54 -0.69 10.10 -2.07
C LEU A 54 -0.51 10.07 -0.56
N LEU A 55 0.05 11.12 0.03
CA LEU A 55 0.22 11.27 1.46
C LEU A 55 -0.85 12.19 2.04
N MET A 56 -1.60 11.70 3.03
CA MET A 56 -2.63 12.43 3.76
C MET A 56 -2.46 12.13 5.25
N ILE A 57 -1.44 12.73 5.87
CA ILE A 57 -1.07 12.50 7.26
C ILE A 57 -1.48 13.72 8.09
N ASP A 58 -2.22 13.51 9.18
CA ASP A 58 -2.53 14.53 10.17
C ASP A 58 -1.42 14.56 11.22
N GLU A 59 -0.57 15.59 11.15
CA GLU A 59 0.60 15.72 12.01
C GLU A 59 0.39 16.85 13.02
N LYS A 60 0.59 16.54 14.31
CA LYS A 60 0.44 17.49 15.39
C LYS A 60 1.58 17.41 16.37
N SER A 61 2.45 18.43 16.35
CA SER A 61 3.41 18.69 17.41
C SER A 61 2.74 19.40 18.59
N MET A 62 3.19 19.17 19.81
CA MET A 62 2.62 19.69 21.05
C MET A 62 1.13 19.33 21.23
N GLY A 63 0.62 18.37 20.45
CA GLY A 63 -0.78 17.94 20.42
C GLY A 63 -1.72 18.82 19.58
N THR A 64 -1.31 19.98 19.14
CA THR A 64 -2.18 20.96 18.46
C THR A 64 -1.54 21.67 17.27
N ILE A 65 -0.23 21.80 17.23
CA ILE A 65 0.50 22.54 16.19
C ILE A 65 0.65 21.63 14.97
N ALA A 66 0.02 21.97 13.86
CA ALA A 66 0.15 21.25 12.60
C ALA A 66 1.58 21.39 12.04
N THR A 67 2.16 20.28 11.61
CA THR A 67 3.48 20.19 10.97
C THR A 67 3.40 19.36 9.70
N ALA A 68 4.50 19.24 8.96
CA ALA A 68 4.62 18.41 7.76
C ALA A 68 5.95 17.62 7.76
N GLU A 69 6.51 17.37 8.93
CA GLU A 69 7.81 16.72 9.09
C GLU A 69 7.78 15.25 8.65
N ILE A 70 6.69 14.55 9.01
CA ILE A 70 6.54 13.12 8.68
C ILE A 70 6.17 12.92 7.21
N GLU A 71 5.38 13.82 6.62
CA GLU A 71 5.11 13.78 5.18
C GLU A 71 6.38 14.00 4.36
N THR A 72 7.23 14.92 4.79
CA THR A 72 8.54 15.14 4.18
C THR A 72 9.41 13.89 4.29
N LEU A 73 9.52 13.31 5.48
CA LEU A 73 10.25 12.06 5.71
C LEU A 73 9.68 10.91 4.88
N ALA A 74 8.36 10.78 4.82
CA ALA A 74 7.71 9.74 4.02
C ALA A 74 8.02 9.91 2.53
N THR A 75 7.99 11.15 2.03
CA THR A 75 8.35 11.48 0.65
C THR A 75 9.80 11.10 0.35
N GLU A 76 10.75 11.44 1.21
CA GLU A 76 12.15 11.06 1.07
C GLU A 76 12.34 9.54 1.01
N LEU A 77 11.70 8.81 1.92
CA LEU A 77 11.78 7.34 1.97
C LEU A 77 11.17 6.70 0.71
N LEU A 78 10.02 7.18 0.25
CA LEU A 78 9.36 6.68 -0.95
C LEU A 78 10.19 6.94 -2.21
N ILE A 79 10.75 8.13 -2.37
CA ILE A 79 11.64 8.47 -3.49
C ILE A 79 12.89 7.59 -3.48
N LYS A 80 13.46 7.29 -2.31
CA LYS A 80 14.60 6.37 -2.17
C LYS A 80 14.26 4.97 -2.68
N GLU A 81 13.05 4.51 -2.46
CA GLU A 81 12.52 3.24 -2.97
C GLU A 81 12.02 3.35 -4.43
N LYS A 82 12.25 4.48 -5.11
CA LYS A 82 11.82 4.78 -6.49
C LYS A 82 10.30 4.82 -6.69
N VAL A 83 9.56 5.04 -5.63
CA VAL A 83 8.10 5.19 -5.64
C VAL A 83 7.75 6.64 -5.98
N SER A 84 6.80 6.83 -6.90
CA SER A 84 6.29 8.17 -7.24
C SER A 84 5.38 8.69 -6.14
N VAL A 85 5.53 9.96 -5.77
CA VAL A 85 4.69 10.61 -4.76
C VAL A 85 3.95 11.78 -5.40
N VAL A 86 2.67 11.93 -5.09
CA VAL A 86 1.88 13.08 -5.53
C VAL A 86 2.35 14.33 -4.79
N ASP A 87 2.61 15.39 -5.54
CA ASP A 87 3.11 16.65 -5.00
C ASP A 87 2.10 17.29 -4.04
N GLN A 88 2.56 17.68 -2.85
CA GLN A 88 1.72 18.29 -1.81
C GLN A 88 1.20 19.67 -2.21
N ASP A 89 1.96 20.44 -2.99
CA ASP A 89 1.50 21.75 -3.49
C ASP A 89 0.32 21.59 -4.47
N MET A 90 0.34 20.54 -5.29
CA MET A 90 -0.79 20.18 -6.15
C MET A 90 -2.05 19.84 -5.34
N ILE A 91 -1.88 19.16 -4.21
CA ILE A 91 -3.00 18.82 -3.33
C ILE A 91 -3.56 20.08 -2.69
N ASN A 92 -2.71 20.89 -2.08
CA ASN A 92 -3.08 22.13 -1.39
C ASN A 92 -3.74 23.15 -2.32
N ALA A 93 -3.35 23.19 -3.61
CA ALA A 93 -3.95 24.06 -4.61
C ALA A 93 -5.40 23.66 -5.00
N LYS A 94 -5.73 22.37 -4.89
CA LYS A 94 -7.04 21.84 -5.31
C LYS A 94 -8.02 21.63 -4.18
N ILE A 95 -7.53 21.34 -2.98
CA ILE A 95 -8.37 21.01 -1.82
C ILE A 95 -7.83 21.67 -0.54
N ASN A 96 -8.76 21.94 0.40
CA ASN A 96 -8.35 22.26 1.76
C ASN A 96 -7.99 20.95 2.49
N LYS A 97 -6.69 20.67 2.60
CA LYS A 97 -6.14 19.44 3.17
C LYS A 97 -6.68 19.15 4.58
N GLN A 98 -6.72 20.18 5.45
CA GLN A 98 -7.22 20.03 6.82
C GLN A 98 -8.67 19.53 6.86
N GLN A 99 -9.54 20.09 6.02
CA GLN A 99 -10.93 19.66 5.95
C GLN A 99 -11.08 18.26 5.36
N GLN A 100 -10.21 17.88 4.41
CA GLN A 100 -10.23 16.53 3.85
C GLN A 100 -9.72 15.49 4.85
N LEU A 101 -8.67 15.80 5.61
CA LEU A 101 -8.17 14.92 6.68
C LEU A 101 -9.29 14.56 7.67
N LEU A 102 -10.10 15.53 8.06
CA LEU A 102 -11.26 15.30 8.95
C LEU A 102 -12.32 14.39 8.30
N LYS A 103 -12.55 14.52 6.99
CA LYS A 103 -13.56 13.72 6.28
C LYS A 103 -13.11 12.28 6.06
N ILE A 104 -11.84 12.06 5.76
CA ILE A 104 -11.29 10.72 5.48
C ILE A 104 -10.80 10.00 6.74
N ALA A 105 -10.80 10.67 7.90
CA ALA A 105 -10.44 10.07 9.17
C ALA A 105 -11.37 8.89 9.48
N GLY A 106 -10.83 7.67 9.40
CA GLY A 106 -11.61 6.45 9.59
C GLY A 106 -12.43 5.97 8.38
N ASP A 107 -12.48 6.72 7.27
CA ASP A 107 -13.18 6.34 6.05
C ASP A 107 -12.21 5.89 4.93
N PRO A 108 -12.01 4.58 4.74
CA PRO A 108 -11.15 4.06 3.66
C PRO A 108 -11.66 4.39 2.26
N ARG A 109 -12.98 4.50 2.07
CA ARG A 109 -13.57 4.79 0.76
C ARG A 109 -13.36 6.24 0.36
N GLY A 110 -13.53 7.15 1.30
CA GLY A 110 -13.21 8.57 1.08
C GLY A 110 -11.74 8.78 0.76
N ALA A 111 -10.84 8.07 1.44
CA ALA A 111 -9.42 8.09 1.15
C ALA A 111 -9.11 7.54 -0.26
N ALA A 112 -9.73 6.43 -0.65
CA ALA A 112 -9.56 5.83 -1.97
C ALA A 112 -10.08 6.74 -3.09
N ALA A 113 -11.26 7.35 -2.92
CA ALA A 113 -11.81 8.31 -3.87
C ALA A 113 -10.90 9.53 -4.07
N LEU A 114 -10.27 10.00 -2.99
CA LEU A 114 -9.28 11.07 -3.07
C LEU A 114 -8.04 10.62 -3.85
N GLY A 115 -7.56 9.40 -3.63
CA GLY A 115 -6.45 8.82 -4.39
C GLY A 115 -6.73 8.81 -5.89
N LEU A 116 -7.91 8.35 -6.31
CA LEU A 116 -8.34 8.38 -7.71
C LEU A 116 -8.37 9.80 -8.29
N GLN A 117 -8.87 10.77 -7.53
CA GLN A 117 -8.94 12.18 -7.94
C GLN A 117 -7.55 12.76 -8.26
N PHE A 118 -6.52 12.34 -7.54
CA PHE A 118 -5.14 12.79 -7.74
C PHE A 118 -4.28 11.82 -8.58
N GLY A 119 -4.86 10.75 -9.10
CA GLY A 119 -4.16 9.75 -9.92
C GLY A 119 -3.15 8.92 -9.13
N ALA A 120 -3.38 8.76 -7.83
CA ALA A 120 -2.57 7.90 -6.98
C ALA A 120 -3.13 6.47 -6.93
N ASP A 121 -2.24 5.48 -6.93
CA ASP A 121 -2.60 4.07 -6.82
C ASP A 121 -2.83 3.66 -5.36
N VAL A 122 -2.11 4.29 -4.44
CA VAL A 122 -2.17 4.05 -2.99
C VAL A 122 -2.23 5.37 -2.23
N VAL A 123 -3.06 5.43 -1.20
CA VAL A 123 -3.14 6.58 -0.29
C VAL A 123 -2.64 6.14 1.09
N ILE A 124 -1.64 6.84 1.63
CA ILE A 124 -1.21 6.68 3.02
C ILE A 124 -1.96 7.71 3.86
N VAL A 125 -2.79 7.22 4.77
CA VAL A 125 -3.59 8.05 5.68
C VAL A 125 -3.29 7.71 7.13
N GLY A 126 -3.42 8.69 8.00
CA GLY A 126 -3.32 8.47 9.44
C GLY A 126 -2.98 9.71 10.22
N GLU A 127 -2.61 9.49 11.47
CA GLU A 127 -2.31 10.55 12.42
C GLU A 127 -0.96 10.29 13.11
N VAL A 128 -0.18 11.37 13.26
CA VAL A 128 1.06 11.37 14.06
C VAL A 128 1.00 12.55 15.03
N VAL A 129 1.03 12.24 16.32
CA VAL A 129 0.89 13.24 17.37
C VAL A 129 2.02 13.10 18.37
N ALA A 130 2.62 14.22 18.76
CA ALA A 130 3.55 14.27 19.88
C ALA A 130 3.05 15.21 20.97
N LYS A 131 3.17 14.79 22.22
CA LYS A 131 2.72 15.54 23.41
C LYS A 131 3.77 15.50 24.51
N PRO A 132 3.99 16.62 25.21
CA PRO A 132 4.82 16.61 26.41
C PRO A 132 4.09 15.91 27.56
N ALA A 133 4.82 15.17 28.40
CA ALA A 133 4.30 14.68 29.67
C ALA A 133 3.93 15.85 30.60
N ALA A 134 2.93 15.65 31.46
CA ALA A 134 2.40 16.69 32.34
C ALA A 134 3.47 17.21 33.32
N ARG A 135 4.38 16.37 33.75
CA ARG A 135 5.42 16.72 34.74
C ARG A 135 6.81 16.70 34.14
N ARG A 136 7.67 17.62 34.58
CA ARG A 136 9.11 17.56 34.35
C ARG A 136 9.73 16.51 35.24
N ILE A 137 10.92 16.03 34.86
CA ILE A 137 11.69 15.07 35.68
C ILE A 137 12.22 15.82 36.88
N GLU A 138 11.97 15.29 38.08
CA GLU A 138 12.34 15.91 39.34
C GLU A 138 13.84 16.20 39.40
N GLY A 139 14.19 17.41 39.87
CA GLY A 139 15.61 17.84 39.98
C GLY A 139 16.25 18.23 38.63
N THR A 140 15.51 18.25 37.53
CA THR A 140 16.01 18.62 36.20
C THR A 140 15.05 19.54 35.45
N ASN A 141 15.54 20.21 34.38
CA ASN A 141 14.67 20.92 33.42
C ASN A 141 14.14 20.01 32.32
N MET A 142 14.40 18.70 32.37
CA MET A 142 14.01 17.75 31.36
C MET A 142 12.54 17.34 31.49
N ARG A 143 11.92 17.07 30.35
CA ARG A 143 10.57 16.53 30.22
C ARG A 143 10.57 15.37 29.23
N THR A 144 9.69 14.40 29.43
CA THR A 144 9.44 13.35 28.48
C THR A 144 8.40 13.81 27.47
N TYR A 145 8.66 13.55 26.18
CA TYR A 145 7.76 13.79 25.06
C TYR A 145 7.32 12.45 24.50
N GLN A 146 6.03 12.26 24.28
CA GLN A 146 5.46 11.02 23.77
C GLN A 146 4.96 11.24 22.37
N GLY A 147 5.53 10.52 21.41
CA GLY A 147 5.09 10.45 20.02
C GLY A 147 4.28 9.19 19.77
N VAL A 148 3.13 9.35 19.13
CA VAL A 148 2.27 8.24 18.67
C VAL A 148 2.00 8.41 17.20
N ALA A 149 2.24 7.38 16.43
CA ALA A 149 1.97 7.36 15.00
C ALA A 149 1.11 6.16 14.64
N THR A 150 0.05 6.38 13.86
CA THR A 150 -0.80 5.33 13.31
C THR A 150 -1.08 5.64 11.85
N LEU A 151 -0.56 4.81 10.96
CA LEU A 151 -0.65 4.99 9.52
C LEU A 151 -1.23 3.75 8.85
N ARG A 152 -1.98 3.95 7.77
CA ARG A 152 -2.55 2.90 6.92
C ARG A 152 -2.33 3.24 5.46
N ALA A 153 -2.04 2.23 4.65
CA ALA A 153 -1.96 2.33 3.20
C ALA A 153 -3.22 1.70 2.60
N ILE A 154 -3.96 2.48 1.80
CA ILE A 154 -5.25 2.10 1.21
C ILE A 154 -5.12 2.15 -0.31
N ARG A 155 -5.55 1.12 -1.00
CA ARG A 155 -5.61 1.12 -2.47
C ARG A 155 -6.72 2.04 -2.96
N SER A 156 -6.43 2.82 -3.98
CA SER A 156 -7.39 3.76 -4.56
C SER A 156 -8.48 3.09 -5.39
N ASP A 157 -8.16 1.93 -6.02
CA ASP A 157 -9.06 1.21 -6.92
C ASP A 157 -10.21 0.47 -6.19
N ASN A 158 -10.02 0.12 -4.92
CA ASN A 158 -10.98 -0.73 -4.22
C ASN A 158 -11.21 -0.37 -2.74
N GLY A 159 -10.51 0.64 -2.22
CA GLY A 159 -10.63 1.09 -0.83
C GLY A 159 -10.13 0.09 0.22
N VAL A 160 -9.39 -0.96 -0.19
CA VAL A 160 -8.85 -1.96 0.72
C VAL A 160 -7.55 -1.46 1.35
N ALA A 161 -7.45 -1.56 2.68
CA ALA A 161 -6.20 -1.31 3.38
C ALA A 161 -5.24 -2.49 3.16
N ILE A 162 -4.09 -2.23 2.52
CA ILE A 162 -3.07 -3.24 2.20
C ILE A 162 -1.94 -3.30 3.22
N ALA A 163 -1.77 -2.25 4.02
CA ALA A 163 -0.82 -2.23 5.11
C ALA A 163 -1.31 -1.29 6.22
N ALA A 164 -0.95 -1.60 7.44
CA ALA A 164 -1.15 -0.72 8.59
C ALA A 164 -0.01 -0.89 9.57
N ALA A 165 0.41 0.21 10.18
CA ALA A 165 1.44 0.18 11.20
C ALA A 165 1.19 1.27 12.24
N SER A 166 1.63 0.99 13.47
CA SER A 166 1.66 1.98 14.54
C SER A 166 2.96 1.88 15.33
N ALA A 167 3.36 2.99 15.90
CA ALA A 167 4.47 3.06 16.83
C ALA A 167 4.19 4.08 17.92
N HIS A 168 4.81 3.83 19.06
CA HIS A 168 4.82 4.70 20.22
C HIS A 168 6.27 4.90 20.66
N GLU A 169 6.69 6.14 20.76
CA GLU A 169 8.06 6.49 21.13
C GLU A 169 8.06 7.57 22.21
N SER A 170 9.10 7.54 23.02
CA SER A 170 9.30 8.53 24.07
C SER A 170 10.70 9.09 24.00
N VAL A 171 10.80 10.40 23.98
CA VAL A 171 12.08 11.14 23.93
C VAL A 171 12.16 12.07 25.12
N MET A 172 13.34 12.25 25.67
CA MET A 172 13.60 13.24 26.73
C MET A 172 14.24 14.49 26.11
N GLY A 173 13.76 15.66 26.50
CA GLY A 173 14.26 16.94 26.03
C GLY A 173 14.09 18.05 27.07
N VAL A 174 14.75 19.16 26.83
CA VAL A 174 14.66 20.36 27.68
C VAL A 174 13.65 21.36 27.12
N GLU A 175 13.61 21.49 25.78
CA GLU A 175 12.74 22.41 25.06
C GLU A 175 11.49 21.69 24.55
N ASP A 176 10.33 22.33 24.74
CA ASP A 176 9.06 21.70 24.44
C ASP A 176 8.85 21.51 22.93
N VAL A 177 9.29 22.46 22.08
CA VAL A 177 9.14 22.37 20.63
C VAL A 177 10.06 21.28 20.07
N ALA A 178 11.37 21.37 20.37
CA ALA A 178 12.35 20.40 19.88
C ALA A 178 12.06 18.99 20.37
N GLY A 179 11.79 18.80 21.66
CA GLY A 179 11.48 17.48 22.22
C GLY A 179 10.18 16.87 21.64
N SER A 180 9.21 17.72 21.33
CA SER A 180 7.96 17.26 20.69
C SER A 180 8.20 16.86 19.23
N SER A 181 8.98 17.64 18.47
CA SER A 181 9.38 17.31 17.10
C SER A 181 10.21 16.01 17.07
N ASP A 182 11.18 15.85 17.97
CA ASP A 182 11.99 14.63 18.07
C ASP A 182 11.13 13.38 18.35
N ALA A 183 10.16 13.48 19.25
CA ALA A 183 9.25 12.39 19.57
C ALA A 183 8.32 12.05 18.38
N LEU A 184 7.83 13.09 17.67
CA LEU A 184 7.03 12.95 16.46
C LEU A 184 7.82 12.23 15.37
N MET A 185 9.04 12.69 15.10
CA MET A 185 9.94 12.10 14.12
C MET A 185 10.32 10.66 14.47
N ALA A 186 10.61 10.36 15.74
CA ALA A 186 10.93 9.00 16.18
C ALA A 186 9.76 8.04 15.95
N ALA A 187 8.54 8.43 16.34
CA ALA A 187 7.34 7.62 16.13
C ALA A 187 7.02 7.45 14.64
N GLY A 188 7.06 8.52 13.86
CA GLY A 188 6.81 8.52 12.42
C GLY A 188 7.79 7.65 11.66
N LYS A 189 9.09 7.83 11.89
CA LYS A 189 10.17 7.03 11.27
C LYS A 189 10.01 5.53 11.54
N LYS A 190 9.69 5.18 12.78
CA LYS A 190 9.47 3.77 13.15
C LYS A 190 8.22 3.19 12.51
N THR A 191 7.14 3.99 12.40
CA THR A 191 5.90 3.57 11.75
C THR A 191 6.09 3.40 10.26
N LEU A 192 6.70 4.38 9.58
CA LEU A 192 7.00 4.31 8.15
C LEU A 192 7.94 3.14 7.83
N GLY A 193 8.97 2.91 8.65
CA GLY A 193 9.88 1.78 8.47
C GLY A 193 9.20 0.41 8.54
N LYS A 194 8.06 0.29 9.23
CA LYS A 194 7.23 -0.91 9.25
C LYS A 194 6.21 -0.94 8.11
N LEU A 195 5.60 0.21 7.81
CA LEU A 195 4.51 0.32 6.84
C LEU A 195 4.98 0.12 5.40
N LEU A 196 6.05 0.83 5.00
CA LEU A 196 6.47 0.89 3.59
C LEU A 196 6.87 -0.47 3.02
N PRO A 197 7.69 -1.33 3.69
CA PRO A 197 8.02 -2.65 3.16
C PRO A 197 6.78 -3.52 2.97
N VAL A 198 5.87 -3.53 3.96
CA VAL A 198 4.63 -4.33 3.89
C VAL A 198 3.72 -3.84 2.77
N MET A 199 3.60 -2.52 2.60
CA MET A 199 2.82 -1.90 1.53
C MET A 199 3.36 -2.28 0.15
N LEU A 200 4.68 -2.16 -0.07
CA LEU A 200 5.31 -2.49 -1.34
C LEU A 200 5.21 -3.98 -1.66
N ASP A 201 5.44 -4.84 -0.68
CA ASP A 201 5.27 -6.29 -0.86
C ASP A 201 3.82 -6.67 -1.20
N ALA A 202 2.85 -6.05 -0.53
CA ALA A 202 1.43 -6.29 -0.81
C ALA A 202 1.04 -5.77 -2.20
N TRP A 203 1.60 -4.62 -2.62
CA TRP A 203 1.38 -4.06 -3.95
C TRP A 203 1.93 -4.98 -5.05
N VAL A 204 3.17 -5.43 -4.91
CA VAL A 204 3.83 -6.33 -5.87
C VAL A 204 3.08 -7.66 -5.98
N LYS A 205 2.66 -8.25 -4.86
CA LYS A 205 1.84 -9.48 -4.85
C LYS A 205 0.51 -9.29 -5.56
N ALA A 206 -0.12 -8.13 -5.43
CA ALA A 206 -1.37 -7.83 -6.11
C ALA A 206 -1.20 -7.62 -7.62
N GLN A 207 -0.01 -7.19 -8.10
CA GLN A 207 0.30 -7.04 -9.53
C GLN A 207 0.85 -8.32 -10.17
N GLY A 208 1.60 -9.12 -9.43
CA GLY A 208 2.21 -10.37 -9.92
C GLY A 208 1.22 -11.54 -10.10
N GLY A 209 -0.03 -11.36 -9.72
CA GLY A 209 -1.13 -12.26 -10.06
C GLY A 209 -1.72 -11.85 -11.41
N GLU A 210 -1.29 -12.48 -12.52
CA GLU A 210 -2.09 -12.53 -13.73
C GLU A 210 -3.54 -12.84 -13.37
N ALA A 211 -4.47 -11.92 -13.62
CA ALA A 211 -5.94 -12.08 -13.52
C ALA A 211 -6.49 -12.82 -12.28
N GLY A 212 -5.77 -12.81 -11.16
CA GLY A 212 -6.05 -13.61 -9.96
C GLY A 212 -5.73 -12.90 -8.65
N GLY A 213 -5.79 -11.54 -8.58
CA GLY A 213 -5.72 -10.82 -7.32
C GLY A 213 -6.74 -11.38 -6.33
N GLU A 214 -6.41 -11.32 -5.02
CA GLU A 214 -7.36 -11.67 -3.98
C GLU A 214 -8.71 -11.02 -4.30
N PRO A 215 -9.82 -11.77 -4.34
CA PRO A 215 -11.10 -11.23 -4.77
C PRO A 215 -11.52 -10.08 -3.84
N VAL A 216 -11.73 -8.93 -4.43
CA VAL A 216 -12.15 -7.72 -3.73
C VAL A 216 -13.65 -7.78 -3.52
N ARG A 217 -14.11 -7.42 -2.33
CA ARG A 217 -15.53 -7.35 -2.05
C ARG A 217 -16.11 -6.05 -2.60
N ILE A 218 -17.04 -6.18 -3.56
CA ILE A 218 -17.78 -5.06 -4.14
C ILE A 218 -19.24 -5.18 -3.67
N THR A 219 -19.80 -4.08 -3.16
CA THR A 219 -21.22 -3.97 -2.86
C THR A 219 -21.93 -3.35 -4.05
N VAL A 220 -22.86 -4.10 -4.64
CA VAL A 220 -23.68 -3.62 -5.75
C VAL A 220 -25.08 -3.38 -5.25
N THR A 221 -25.57 -2.13 -5.34
CA THR A 221 -26.92 -1.74 -4.97
C THR A 221 -27.69 -1.37 -6.24
N VAL A 222 -28.82 -2.05 -6.45
CA VAL A 222 -29.65 -1.83 -7.62
C VAL A 222 -31.05 -1.40 -7.20
N GLY A 223 -31.44 -0.17 -7.57
CA GLY A 223 -32.80 0.35 -7.40
C GLY A 223 -33.71 0.02 -8.59
N GLY A 224 -35.03 0.08 -8.40
CA GLY A 224 -36.03 -0.22 -9.44
C GLY A 224 -36.25 -1.70 -9.71
N VAL A 225 -35.80 -2.54 -8.80
CA VAL A 225 -36.05 -4.01 -8.82
C VAL A 225 -37.38 -4.28 -8.06
N ASP A 226 -38.49 -3.83 -8.63
CA ASP A 226 -39.81 -3.86 -8.02
C ASP A 226 -40.54 -5.21 -8.15
N GLN A 227 -40.03 -6.12 -8.97
CA GLN A 227 -40.58 -7.43 -9.24
C GLN A 227 -39.59 -8.55 -9.04
N LEU A 228 -40.03 -9.68 -8.50
CA LEU A 228 -39.16 -10.82 -8.18
C LEU A 228 -38.43 -11.41 -9.40
N TRP A 229 -39.07 -11.36 -10.60
CA TRP A 229 -38.40 -11.84 -11.80
C TRP A 229 -37.16 -10.97 -12.16
N LYS A 230 -37.22 -9.63 -11.92
CA LYS A 230 -36.07 -8.75 -12.11
C LYS A 230 -34.94 -9.11 -11.14
N LEU A 231 -35.28 -9.39 -9.89
CA LEU A 231 -34.30 -9.85 -8.89
C LEU A 231 -33.65 -11.17 -9.30
N LYS A 232 -34.42 -12.12 -9.83
CA LYS A 232 -33.92 -13.40 -10.35
C LYS A 232 -33.00 -13.17 -11.55
N ALA A 233 -33.40 -12.39 -12.55
CA ALA A 233 -32.61 -12.09 -13.72
C ALA A 233 -31.30 -11.37 -13.35
N LEU A 234 -31.35 -10.41 -12.42
CA LEU A 234 -30.15 -9.72 -11.92
C LEU A 234 -29.18 -10.70 -11.26
N ARG A 235 -29.67 -11.58 -10.37
CA ARG A 235 -28.85 -12.58 -9.72
C ARG A 235 -28.20 -13.53 -10.72
N GLU A 236 -28.94 -14.01 -11.70
CA GLU A 236 -28.43 -14.87 -12.78
C GLU A 236 -27.37 -14.16 -13.61
N THR A 237 -27.56 -12.88 -13.94
CA THR A 237 -26.56 -12.08 -14.64
C THR A 237 -25.27 -11.94 -13.83
N LEU A 238 -25.38 -11.67 -12.53
CA LEU A 238 -24.21 -11.57 -11.64
C LEU A 238 -23.47 -12.91 -11.52
N HIS A 239 -24.17 -14.03 -11.47
CA HIS A 239 -23.55 -15.35 -11.45
C HIS A 239 -22.90 -15.73 -12.78
N ASN A 240 -23.43 -15.21 -13.90
CA ASN A 240 -22.93 -15.51 -15.25
C ASN A 240 -21.76 -14.60 -15.70
N LEU A 241 -21.21 -13.78 -14.80
CA LEU A 241 -19.99 -12.99 -15.08
C LEU A 241 -18.70 -13.84 -15.16
N GLY A 242 -18.83 -15.16 -14.95
CA GLY A 242 -17.74 -16.12 -15.08
C GLY A 242 -16.67 -16.00 -14.01
N ASP A 243 -15.42 -16.31 -14.36
CA ASP A 243 -14.29 -16.36 -13.43
C ASP A 243 -13.91 -15.01 -12.82
N LYS A 244 -14.48 -13.91 -13.35
CA LYS A 244 -14.24 -12.55 -12.85
C LYS A 244 -14.93 -12.27 -11.52
N VAL A 245 -16.04 -12.96 -11.23
CA VAL A 245 -16.78 -12.87 -9.96
C VAL A 245 -16.84 -14.25 -9.33
N THR A 246 -16.11 -14.43 -8.24
CA THR A 246 -15.95 -15.74 -7.58
C THR A 246 -17.11 -16.08 -6.66
N LYS A 247 -17.78 -15.07 -6.12
CA LYS A 247 -18.91 -15.26 -5.20
C LYS A 247 -19.91 -14.14 -5.31
N VAL A 248 -21.19 -14.50 -5.31
CA VAL A 248 -22.33 -13.58 -5.32
C VAL A 248 -23.18 -13.90 -4.10
N ALA A 249 -23.39 -12.92 -3.23
CA ALA A 249 -24.25 -13.05 -2.07
C ALA A 249 -25.28 -11.90 -2.04
N GLN A 250 -26.56 -12.25 -2.08
CA GLN A 250 -27.61 -11.26 -1.84
C GLN A 250 -27.63 -10.90 -0.36
N ARG A 251 -27.53 -9.62 -0.03
CA ARG A 251 -27.51 -9.08 1.34
C ARG A 251 -28.89 -8.63 1.78
N SER A 252 -29.56 -7.88 0.93
CA SER A 252 -30.91 -7.38 1.23
C SER A 252 -31.74 -7.24 -0.03
N TYR A 253 -33.05 -7.25 0.15
CA TYR A 253 -34.04 -6.85 -0.84
C TYR A 253 -35.18 -6.18 -0.09
N LEU A 254 -35.34 -4.88 -0.30
CA LEU A 254 -36.37 -4.11 0.39
C LEU A 254 -36.89 -3.01 -0.54
N SER A 255 -38.21 -2.91 -0.70
CA SER A 255 -38.87 -1.81 -1.43
C SER A 255 -38.30 -1.55 -2.83
N GLY A 256 -37.97 -2.60 -3.58
CA GLY A 256 -37.41 -2.47 -4.92
C GLY A 256 -35.92 -2.13 -4.96
N LEU A 257 -35.24 -2.11 -3.82
CA LEU A 257 -33.80 -1.97 -3.69
C LEU A 257 -33.16 -3.33 -3.39
N ALA A 258 -32.28 -3.81 -4.25
CA ALA A 258 -31.56 -5.06 -4.09
C ALA A 258 -30.08 -4.78 -3.83
N THR A 259 -29.51 -5.31 -2.75
CA THR A 259 -28.09 -5.18 -2.42
C THR A 259 -27.41 -6.53 -2.50
N PHE A 260 -26.33 -6.59 -3.26
CA PHE A 260 -25.49 -7.77 -3.42
C PHE A 260 -24.07 -7.47 -2.93
N SER A 261 -23.43 -8.47 -2.37
CA SER A 261 -21.99 -8.45 -2.09
C SER A 261 -21.33 -9.45 -3.03
N LEU A 262 -20.42 -8.96 -3.84
CA LEU A 262 -19.67 -9.74 -4.81
C LEU A 262 -18.20 -9.87 -4.35
N GLU A 263 -17.60 -11.01 -4.60
CA GLU A 263 -16.15 -11.18 -4.54
C GLU A 263 -15.64 -11.15 -6.00
N SER A 264 -15.03 -10.03 -6.39
CA SER A 264 -14.63 -9.74 -7.77
C SER A 264 -13.12 -9.72 -7.90
N ARG A 265 -12.59 -10.25 -9.00
CA ARG A 265 -11.17 -10.15 -9.39
C ARG A 265 -10.87 -8.96 -10.29
N ILE A 266 -11.91 -8.23 -10.66
CA ILE A 266 -11.82 -7.02 -11.48
C ILE A 266 -12.26 -5.80 -10.68
N PRO A 267 -11.75 -4.60 -11.03
CA PRO A 267 -12.14 -3.35 -10.37
C PRO A 267 -13.62 -3.01 -10.60
N THR A 268 -14.16 -2.11 -9.75
CA THR A 268 -15.58 -1.73 -9.76
C THR A 268 -16.00 -1.11 -11.09
N GLU A 269 -15.10 -0.35 -11.74
CA GLU A 269 -15.32 0.31 -13.03
C GLU A 269 -15.54 -0.73 -14.13
N GLU A 270 -14.63 -1.70 -14.27
CA GLU A 270 -14.75 -2.77 -15.28
C GLU A 270 -16.00 -3.62 -15.04
N LEU A 271 -16.32 -3.89 -13.76
CA LEU A 271 -17.56 -4.59 -13.41
C LEU A 271 -18.80 -3.82 -13.85
N SER A 272 -18.80 -2.50 -13.67
CA SER A 272 -19.92 -1.63 -14.08
C SER A 272 -20.12 -1.64 -15.60
N GLU A 273 -19.04 -1.56 -16.37
CA GLU A 273 -19.09 -1.63 -17.84
C GLU A 273 -19.64 -2.97 -18.32
N MET A 274 -19.18 -4.07 -17.70
CA MET A 274 -19.68 -5.40 -18.05
C MET A 274 -21.18 -5.55 -17.79
N LEU A 275 -21.69 -5.04 -16.68
CA LEU A 275 -23.09 -5.08 -16.32
C LEU A 275 -23.97 -4.22 -17.25
N VAL A 276 -23.44 -3.10 -17.75
CA VAL A 276 -24.11 -2.26 -18.74
C VAL A 276 -24.09 -2.90 -20.14
N MET A 277 -22.98 -3.53 -20.53
CA MET A 277 -22.84 -4.20 -21.83
C MET A 277 -23.62 -5.51 -21.90
N LYS A 278 -23.74 -6.24 -20.80
CA LYS A 278 -24.50 -7.49 -20.69
C LYS A 278 -25.64 -7.34 -19.68
N PRO A 279 -26.69 -6.56 -20.04
CA PRO A 279 -27.78 -6.31 -19.10
C PRO A 279 -28.59 -7.57 -18.81
N PRO A 280 -29.27 -7.63 -17.65
CA PRO A 280 -30.22 -8.69 -17.34
C PRO A 280 -31.36 -8.77 -18.37
N GLN A 281 -31.94 -9.96 -18.52
CA GLN A 281 -33.06 -10.13 -19.44
C GLN A 281 -34.27 -9.28 -19.02
N GLY A 282 -34.80 -8.50 -19.95
CA GLY A 282 -36.03 -7.74 -19.79
C GLY A 282 -35.88 -6.31 -19.21
N PHE A 283 -34.67 -5.89 -18.81
CA PHE A 283 -34.43 -4.52 -18.37
C PHE A 283 -32.95 -4.13 -18.55
N LYS A 284 -32.68 -2.83 -18.54
CA LYS A 284 -31.31 -2.29 -18.59
C LYS A 284 -30.86 -1.79 -17.23
N LEU A 285 -29.56 -1.77 -17.03
CA LEU A 285 -28.93 -1.20 -15.84
C LEU A 285 -28.30 0.14 -16.22
N GLN A 286 -28.60 1.16 -15.44
CA GLN A 286 -27.98 2.48 -15.53
C GLN A 286 -27.13 2.69 -14.28
N VAL A 287 -25.89 3.09 -14.46
CA VAL A 287 -24.99 3.42 -13.37
C VAL A 287 -25.40 4.78 -12.79
N LEU A 288 -25.56 4.86 -11.48
CA LEU A 288 -25.83 6.08 -10.74
C LEU A 288 -24.56 6.63 -10.08
N SER A 289 -23.79 5.75 -9.45
CA SER A 289 -22.56 6.09 -8.75
C SER A 289 -21.57 4.93 -8.82
N ILE A 290 -20.30 5.25 -8.97
CA ILE A 290 -19.19 4.30 -8.87
C ILE A 290 -18.22 4.84 -7.83
N SER A 291 -17.91 3.99 -6.84
CA SER A 291 -16.90 4.26 -5.84
C SER A 291 -16.08 2.98 -5.63
N PRO A 292 -14.86 3.07 -5.12
CA PRO A 292 -14.06 1.89 -4.82
C PRO A 292 -14.80 0.91 -3.88
N GLY A 293 -15.07 -0.30 -4.40
CA GLY A 293 -15.81 -1.32 -3.66
C GLY A 293 -17.33 -1.09 -3.54
N GLU A 294 -17.90 -0.09 -4.23
CA GLU A 294 -19.33 0.21 -4.21
C GLU A 294 -19.85 0.65 -5.57
N LEU A 295 -20.95 0.06 -6.02
CA LEU A 295 -21.56 0.33 -7.31
C LEU A 295 -23.08 0.50 -7.13
N ASP A 296 -23.59 1.71 -7.37
CA ASP A 296 -25.00 1.99 -7.33
C ASP A 296 -25.57 2.05 -8.76
N MET A 297 -26.61 1.30 -8.98
CA MET A 297 -27.26 1.18 -10.29
C MET A 297 -28.78 1.31 -10.16
N LYS A 298 -29.41 1.58 -11.29
CA LYS A 298 -30.87 1.62 -11.40
C LYS A 298 -31.33 0.73 -12.56
N ALA A 299 -32.31 -0.10 -12.28
CA ALA A 299 -33.02 -0.86 -13.31
C ALA A 299 -33.98 0.06 -14.08
N THR A 300 -33.83 0.13 -15.39
CA THR A 300 -34.70 0.88 -16.28
C THR A 300 -35.37 -0.06 -17.27
N ALA A 301 -36.58 0.26 -17.70
CA ALA A 301 -37.27 -0.55 -18.72
C ALA A 301 -36.40 -0.67 -19.98
N ALA A 302 -36.35 -1.86 -20.56
CA ALA A 302 -35.77 -1.98 -21.91
C ALA A 302 -36.62 -1.16 -22.88
N PRO A 303 -36.00 -0.39 -23.80
CA PRO A 303 -36.76 0.25 -24.87
C PRO A 303 -37.52 -0.86 -25.62
N GLN A 304 -38.82 -0.71 -25.76
CA GLN A 304 -39.61 -1.60 -26.63
C GLN A 304 -39.15 -1.36 -28.06
N PRO A 305 -39.00 -2.43 -28.86
CA PRO A 305 -38.60 -2.31 -30.27
C PRO A 305 -39.63 -1.58 -31.08
#